data_a2b711ec716bbda3f6d4586a312b8527
#
_entry.id   a2b711ec716bbda3f6d4586a312b8527
#
_cell.length_a   1.000
_cell.length_b   1.000
_cell.length_c   1.000
_cell.angle_alpha   90.00
_cell.angle_beta   90.00
_cell.angle_gamma   90.00
#
_symmetry.space_group_name_H-M   'P 1'
#
loop_
_entity.id
_entity.type
_entity.pdbx_description
1 polymer ?
#
loop_
_entity_poly.entity_id
_entity_poly.type
_entity_poly.pdbx_seq_one_letter_code
_entity_poly.pdbx_strand_id
1 'polypeptide(L)'
;MNQKKQLLVNTIIIAIGKLSTQVVSFLLLPLYTSKLSPAEYGTYDFLVTLSTFLLPIITLLMEESMFRFLIDANDLKSKKRVITATIAYTLVGTFIFTAIAGIIMGVMHYEYAFVFILFIISNILLGLSNALARGTGKIKLYSFSNFILGASTIVLNIIFIVSLKLGVSGLLWANTVANSAT
;
A
#
# COMPACT_ATOMS: atom_id res chain seq x y z
N MET A 1 5.22 -32.97 4.52
CA MET A 1 3.85 -32.42 4.55
C MET A 1 3.31 -32.45 3.12
N ASN A 2 2.09 -32.97 2.90
CA ASN A 2 1.53 -33.15 1.56
C ASN A 2 1.39 -31.76 0.88
N GLN A 3 1.84 -31.61 -0.39
CA GLN A 3 1.81 -30.34 -1.13
C GLN A 3 0.44 -29.64 -1.08
N LYS A 4 -0.65 -30.41 -1.17
CA LYS A 4 -2.01 -29.88 -1.05
C LYS A 4 -2.28 -29.23 0.31
N LYS A 5 -1.80 -29.82 1.41
CA LYS A 5 -1.96 -29.27 2.76
C LYS A 5 -1.15 -27.98 2.94
N GLN A 6 0.03 -27.92 2.35
CA GLN A 6 0.87 -26.71 2.40
C GLN A 6 0.26 -25.56 1.58
N LEU A 7 -0.29 -25.85 0.40
CA LEU A 7 -1.02 -24.86 -0.40
C LEU A 7 -2.24 -24.31 0.35
N LEU A 8 -3.06 -25.19 0.95
CA LEU A 8 -4.22 -24.76 1.74
C LEU A 8 -3.82 -23.88 2.92
N VAL A 9 -2.81 -24.27 3.68
CA VAL A 9 -2.33 -23.45 4.81
C VAL A 9 -1.83 -22.10 4.35
N ASN A 10 -1.03 -22.05 3.29
CA ASN A 10 -0.53 -20.78 2.73
C ASN A 10 -1.65 -19.88 2.22
N THR A 11 -2.66 -20.46 1.55
CA THR A 11 -3.83 -19.72 1.07
C THR A 11 -4.63 -19.12 2.23
N ILE A 12 -4.87 -19.90 3.29
CA ILE A 12 -5.57 -19.43 4.50
C ILE A 12 -4.78 -18.28 5.16
N ILE A 13 -3.47 -18.41 5.30
CA ILE A 13 -2.62 -17.38 5.90
C ILE A 13 -2.67 -16.08 5.08
N ILE A 14 -2.59 -16.17 3.75
CA ILE A 14 -2.70 -15.02 2.85
C ILE A 14 -4.11 -14.39 2.95
N ALA A 15 -5.15 -15.21 2.98
CA ALA A 15 -6.52 -14.74 3.10
C ALA A 15 -6.74 -13.99 4.42
N ILE A 16 -6.27 -14.52 5.54
CA ILE A 16 -6.34 -13.86 6.85
C ILE A 16 -5.59 -12.51 6.80
N GLY A 17 -4.39 -12.47 6.21
CA GLY A 17 -3.62 -11.23 6.07
C GLY A 17 -4.36 -10.15 5.25
N LYS A 18 -5.00 -10.54 4.14
CA LYS A 18 -5.82 -9.60 3.33
C LYS A 18 -7.12 -9.20 4.02
N LEU A 19 -7.82 -10.13 4.66
CA LEU A 19 -9.05 -9.84 5.38
C LEU A 19 -8.82 -8.89 6.56
N SER A 20 -7.68 -8.99 7.24
CA SER A 20 -7.33 -8.08 8.34
C SER A 20 -7.38 -6.61 7.92
N THR A 21 -6.85 -6.27 6.74
CA THR A 21 -6.87 -4.88 6.24
C THR A 21 -8.27 -4.43 5.84
N GLN A 22 -9.11 -5.31 5.31
CA GLN A 22 -10.51 -5.01 4.97
C GLN A 22 -11.36 -4.78 6.22
N VAL A 23 -11.17 -5.60 7.25
CA VAL A 23 -11.85 -5.44 8.56
C VAL A 23 -11.47 -4.11 9.19
N VAL A 24 -10.20 -3.70 9.11
CA VAL A 24 -9.72 -2.40 9.59
C VAL A 24 -10.47 -1.25 8.92
N SER A 25 -10.60 -1.26 7.60
CA SER A 25 -11.33 -0.23 6.86
C SER A 25 -12.80 -0.16 7.29
N PHE A 26 -13.43 -1.31 7.50
CA PHE A 26 -14.82 -1.38 7.97
C PHE A 26 -14.96 -0.83 9.41
N LEU A 27 -14.04 -1.17 10.31
CA LEU A 27 -14.05 -0.69 11.69
C LEU A 27 -13.80 0.81 11.80
N LEU A 28 -13.04 1.39 10.87
CA LEU A 28 -12.75 2.83 10.85
C LEU A 28 -13.88 3.67 10.23
N LEU A 29 -14.81 3.07 9.48
CA LEU A 29 -15.91 3.78 8.84
C LEU A 29 -16.78 4.60 9.84
N PRO A 30 -17.23 4.05 10.98
CA PRO A 30 -17.96 4.83 11.99
C PRO A 30 -17.14 5.99 12.56
N LEU A 31 -15.82 5.82 12.71
CA LEU A 31 -14.94 6.88 13.15
C LEU A 31 -14.92 8.02 12.14
N TYR A 32 -14.76 7.70 10.86
CA TYR A 32 -14.72 8.70 9.78
C TYR A 32 -16.03 9.47 9.69
N THR A 33 -17.17 8.77 9.68
CA THR A 33 -18.49 9.40 9.58
C THR A 33 -18.88 10.24 10.79
N SER A 34 -18.28 9.99 11.98
CA SER A 34 -18.53 10.75 13.19
C SER A 34 -17.62 11.97 13.36
N LYS A 35 -16.46 12.00 12.71
CA LYS A 35 -15.40 13.00 12.92
C LYS A 35 -15.13 13.89 11.73
N LEU A 36 -15.50 13.46 10.53
CA LEU A 36 -15.30 14.17 9.28
C LEU A 36 -16.64 14.64 8.70
N SER A 37 -16.61 15.76 8.04
CA SER A 37 -17.75 16.17 7.21
C SER A 37 -17.89 15.26 5.98
N PRO A 38 -19.09 15.16 5.37
CA PRO A 38 -19.27 14.40 4.14
C PRO A 38 -18.33 14.84 3.00
N ALA A 39 -18.00 16.14 2.93
CA ALA A 39 -17.10 16.68 1.92
C ALA A 39 -15.65 16.21 2.16
N GLU A 40 -15.17 16.23 3.41
CA GLU A 40 -13.83 15.73 3.77
C GLU A 40 -13.70 14.23 3.50
N TYR A 41 -14.69 13.45 3.93
CA TYR A 41 -14.67 12.01 3.68
C TYR A 41 -14.73 11.70 2.18
N GLY A 42 -15.58 12.41 1.42
CA GLY A 42 -15.65 12.28 -0.04
C GLY A 42 -14.34 12.64 -0.74
N THR A 43 -13.64 13.69 -0.28
CA THR A 43 -12.31 14.05 -0.80
C THR A 43 -11.28 12.94 -0.53
N TYR A 44 -11.24 12.40 0.67
CA TYR A 44 -10.35 11.29 1.00
C TYR A 44 -10.66 10.05 0.15
N ASP A 45 -11.91 9.65 0.07
CA ASP A 45 -12.36 8.47 -0.70
C ASP A 45 -12.02 8.63 -2.19
N PHE A 46 -12.22 9.82 -2.75
CA PHE A 46 -11.78 10.14 -4.11
C PHE A 46 -10.27 9.96 -4.30
N LEU A 47 -9.44 10.48 -3.38
CA LEU A 47 -7.99 10.35 -3.47
C LEU A 47 -7.53 8.88 -3.34
N VAL A 48 -8.14 8.10 -2.45
CA VAL A 48 -7.86 6.67 -2.32
C VAL A 48 -8.27 5.91 -3.59
N THR A 49 -9.44 6.20 -4.13
CA THR A 49 -9.93 5.59 -5.38
C THR A 49 -9.01 5.96 -6.55
N LEU A 50 -8.63 7.23 -6.65
CA LEU A 50 -7.69 7.71 -7.66
C LEU A 50 -6.33 7.01 -7.54
N SER A 51 -5.82 6.84 -6.31
CA SER A 51 -4.56 6.10 -6.09
C SER A 51 -4.66 4.66 -6.55
N THR A 52 -5.76 3.98 -6.27
CA THR A 52 -6.00 2.58 -6.68
C THR A 52 -6.00 2.44 -8.21
N PHE A 53 -6.50 3.45 -8.91
CA PHE A 53 -6.47 3.49 -10.37
C PHE A 53 -5.08 3.84 -10.92
N LEU A 54 -4.37 4.77 -10.29
CA LEU A 54 -3.05 5.23 -10.72
C LEU A 54 -1.94 4.21 -10.46
N LEU A 55 -1.98 3.49 -9.35
CA LEU A 55 -0.92 2.55 -8.96
C LEU A 55 -0.56 1.55 -10.06
N PRO A 56 -1.49 0.81 -10.70
CA PRO A 56 -1.18 -0.10 -11.78
C PRO A 56 -0.54 0.58 -12.99
N ILE A 57 -0.91 1.84 -13.26
CA ILE A 57 -0.36 2.62 -14.38
C ILE A 57 1.08 3.04 -14.06
N ILE A 58 1.34 3.52 -12.85
CA ILE A 58 2.67 3.98 -12.41
C ILE A 58 3.66 2.81 -12.36
N THR A 59 3.24 1.69 -11.77
CA THR A 59 4.11 0.53 -11.55
C THR A 59 4.14 -0.43 -12.73
N LEU A 60 3.23 -0.30 -13.70
CA LEU A 60 3.02 -1.27 -14.79
C LEU A 60 2.85 -2.70 -14.25
N LEU A 61 2.23 -2.85 -13.09
CA LEU A 61 2.03 -4.12 -12.38
C LEU A 61 3.34 -4.89 -12.11
N MET A 62 4.46 -4.17 -11.97
CA MET A 62 5.77 -4.78 -11.80
C MET A 62 5.88 -5.59 -10.49
N GLU A 63 5.13 -5.22 -9.44
CA GLU A 63 5.05 -5.98 -8.20
C GLU A 63 4.44 -7.38 -8.42
N GLU A 64 3.39 -7.51 -9.20
CA GLU A 64 2.80 -8.81 -9.51
C GLU A 64 3.72 -9.64 -10.44
N SER A 65 4.38 -8.98 -11.38
CA SER A 65 5.41 -9.61 -12.21
C SER A 65 6.58 -10.12 -11.38
N MET A 66 7.06 -9.32 -10.42
CA MET A 66 8.13 -9.72 -9.48
C MET A 66 7.74 -10.95 -8.68
N PHE A 67 6.53 -10.96 -8.12
CA PHE A 67 6.01 -12.11 -7.38
C PHE A 67 6.07 -13.39 -8.22
N ARG A 68 5.56 -13.34 -9.45
CA ARG A 68 5.52 -14.50 -10.35
C ARG A 68 6.93 -14.98 -10.72
N PHE A 69 7.79 -14.08 -11.18
CA PHE A 69 9.14 -14.46 -11.61
C PHE A 69 10.04 -14.93 -10.47
N LEU A 70 9.82 -14.46 -9.24
CA LEU A 70 10.57 -14.93 -8.07
C LEU A 70 10.22 -16.37 -7.69
N ILE A 71 8.98 -16.81 -7.93
CA ILE A 71 8.58 -18.21 -7.71
C ILE A 71 9.31 -19.15 -8.70
N ASP A 72 9.44 -18.72 -9.95
CA ASP A 72 10.05 -19.51 -11.03
C ASP A 72 11.59 -19.48 -10.98
N ALA A 73 12.19 -18.50 -10.27
CA ALA A 73 13.63 -18.35 -10.18
C ALA A 73 14.28 -19.38 -9.25
N ASN A 74 15.15 -20.25 -9.79
CA ASN A 74 15.79 -21.33 -9.07
C ASN A 74 17.12 -20.93 -8.40
N ASP A 75 17.81 -19.90 -8.92
CA ASP A 75 19.12 -19.47 -8.45
C ASP A 75 19.12 -18.03 -7.94
N LEU A 76 20.10 -17.70 -7.10
CA LEU A 76 20.23 -16.36 -6.50
C LEU A 76 20.48 -15.26 -7.53
N LYS A 77 21.16 -15.58 -8.65
CA LYS A 77 21.47 -14.60 -9.70
C LYS A 77 20.18 -14.17 -10.41
N SER A 78 19.32 -15.14 -10.76
CA SER A 78 18.00 -14.87 -11.37
C SER A 78 17.11 -14.07 -10.42
N LYS A 79 17.04 -14.44 -9.13
CA LYS A 79 16.28 -13.68 -8.13
C LYS A 79 16.74 -12.23 -8.03
N LYS A 80 18.05 -11.98 -7.93
CA LYS A 80 18.61 -10.62 -7.89
C LYS A 80 18.26 -9.83 -9.15
N ARG A 81 18.36 -10.46 -10.33
CA ARG A 81 18.01 -9.82 -11.62
C ARG A 81 16.55 -9.36 -11.64
N VAL A 82 15.62 -10.24 -11.24
CA VAL A 82 14.18 -9.92 -11.16
C VAL A 82 13.95 -8.74 -10.22
N ILE A 83 14.48 -8.78 -9.01
CA ILE A 83 14.33 -7.72 -8.02
C ILE A 83 14.88 -6.39 -8.55
N THR A 84 16.12 -6.39 -9.08
CA THR A 84 16.76 -5.17 -9.58
C THR A 84 15.97 -4.58 -10.76
N ALA A 85 15.55 -5.41 -11.71
CA ALA A 85 14.74 -4.95 -12.84
C ALA A 85 13.41 -4.34 -12.38
N THR A 86 12.67 -5.02 -11.50
CA THR A 86 11.41 -4.50 -10.97
C THR A 86 11.60 -3.15 -10.28
N ILE A 87 12.59 -3.05 -9.38
CA ILE A 87 12.87 -1.78 -8.69
C ILE A 87 13.22 -0.68 -9.69
N ALA A 88 14.07 -0.96 -10.66
CA ALA A 88 14.47 0.04 -11.65
C ALA A 88 13.28 0.58 -12.47
N TYR A 89 12.42 -0.29 -12.99
CA TYR A 89 11.23 0.11 -13.74
C TYR A 89 10.23 0.87 -12.85
N THR A 90 9.99 0.39 -11.64
CA THR A 90 9.08 1.06 -10.70
C THR A 90 9.61 2.44 -10.30
N LEU A 91 10.91 2.60 -10.09
CA LEU A 91 11.52 3.91 -9.79
C LEU A 91 11.32 4.89 -10.95
N VAL A 92 11.53 4.45 -12.19
CA VAL A 92 11.29 5.30 -13.38
C VAL A 92 9.83 5.74 -13.45
N GLY A 93 8.88 4.81 -13.31
CA GLY A 93 7.45 5.14 -13.31
C GLY A 93 7.06 6.08 -12.16
N THR A 94 7.58 5.83 -10.96
CA THR A 94 7.35 6.70 -9.79
C THR A 94 7.94 8.09 -10.01
N PHE A 95 9.13 8.21 -10.60
CA PHE A 95 9.75 9.50 -10.89
C PHE A 95 8.92 10.29 -11.91
N ILE A 96 8.51 9.65 -13.01
CA ILE A 96 7.66 10.29 -14.03
C ILE A 96 6.34 10.75 -13.41
N PHE A 97 5.68 9.88 -12.63
CA PHE A 97 4.45 10.24 -11.94
C PHE A 97 4.64 11.44 -10.99
N THR A 98 5.67 11.40 -10.15
CA THR A 98 5.94 12.47 -9.16
C THR A 98 6.20 13.80 -9.86
N ALA A 99 6.93 13.80 -10.98
CA ALA A 99 7.19 15.00 -11.76
C ALA A 99 5.89 15.57 -12.37
N ILE A 100 5.09 14.73 -13.02
CA ILE A 100 3.83 15.14 -13.65
C ILE A 100 2.81 15.60 -12.59
N ALA A 101 2.59 14.78 -11.56
CA ALA A 101 1.65 15.09 -10.48
C ALA A 101 2.07 16.36 -9.73
N GLY A 102 3.37 16.52 -9.44
CA GLY A 102 3.91 17.70 -8.79
C GLY A 102 3.67 18.99 -9.60
N ILE A 103 3.85 18.93 -10.93
CA ILE A 103 3.56 20.08 -11.82
C ILE A 103 2.07 20.38 -11.83
N ILE A 104 1.22 19.38 -12.11
CA ILE A 104 -0.24 19.59 -12.24
C ILE A 104 -0.82 20.10 -10.93
N MET A 105 -0.54 19.42 -9.82
CA MET A 105 -1.09 19.77 -8.51
C MET A 105 -0.49 21.08 -7.97
N GLY A 106 0.77 21.38 -8.32
CA GLY A 106 1.42 22.65 -7.99
C GLY A 106 0.77 23.83 -8.70
N VAL A 107 0.50 23.71 -10.00
CA VAL A 107 -0.22 24.73 -10.79
C VAL A 107 -1.66 24.92 -10.27
N MET A 108 -2.31 23.84 -9.87
CA MET A 108 -3.68 23.90 -9.31
C MET A 108 -3.71 24.36 -7.85
N HIS A 109 -2.56 24.58 -7.21
CA HIS A 109 -2.44 24.89 -5.78
C HIS A 109 -3.23 23.92 -4.89
N TYR A 110 -3.20 22.62 -5.23
CA TYR A 110 -3.99 21.61 -4.54
C TYR A 110 -3.44 21.34 -3.14
N GLU A 111 -4.25 21.61 -2.13
CA GLU A 111 -3.85 21.56 -0.71
C GLU A 111 -3.23 20.22 -0.29
N TYR A 112 -3.75 19.11 -0.80
CA TYR A 112 -3.31 17.76 -0.41
C TYR A 112 -2.23 17.15 -1.33
N ALA A 113 -1.67 17.95 -2.28
CA ALA A 113 -0.74 17.47 -3.30
C ALA A 113 0.45 16.71 -2.70
N PHE A 114 1.14 17.32 -1.76
CA PHE A 114 2.34 16.75 -1.15
C PHE A 114 2.07 15.43 -0.43
N VAL A 115 1.05 15.40 0.45
CA VAL A 115 0.73 14.19 1.21
C VAL A 115 0.16 13.09 0.31
N PHE A 116 -0.58 13.44 -0.75
CA PHE A 116 -1.08 12.48 -1.72
C PHE A 116 0.04 11.80 -2.52
N ILE A 117 1.04 12.55 -2.97
CA ILE A 117 2.23 11.99 -3.63
C ILE A 117 2.96 11.03 -2.69
N LEU A 118 3.19 11.42 -1.43
CA LEU A 118 3.81 10.53 -0.44
C LEU A 118 2.97 9.29 -0.16
N PHE A 119 1.65 9.42 -0.13
CA PHE A 119 0.74 8.30 0.03
C PHE A 119 0.88 7.30 -1.13
N ILE A 120 0.94 7.76 -2.37
CA ILE A 120 1.18 6.87 -3.53
C ILE A 120 2.55 6.19 -3.44
N ILE A 121 3.61 6.93 -3.13
CA ILE A 121 4.96 6.36 -2.98
C ILE A 121 4.98 5.28 -1.89
N SER A 122 4.35 5.53 -0.74
CA SER A 122 4.28 4.55 0.35
C SER A 122 3.52 3.27 -0.05
N ASN A 123 2.44 3.40 -0.84
CA ASN A 123 1.72 2.25 -1.38
C ASN A 123 2.57 1.42 -2.35
N ILE A 124 3.36 2.08 -3.21
CA ILE A 124 4.29 1.41 -4.12
C ILE A 124 5.34 0.61 -3.33
N LEU A 125 5.95 1.22 -2.31
CA LEU A 125 6.94 0.56 -1.45
C LEU A 125 6.35 -0.65 -0.72
N LEU A 126 5.15 -0.50 -0.17
CA LEU A 126 4.42 -1.58 0.48
C LEU A 126 4.10 -2.72 -0.51
N GLY A 127 3.65 -2.40 -1.73
CA GLY A 127 3.37 -3.36 -2.79
C GLY A 127 4.60 -4.18 -3.17
N LEU A 128 5.74 -3.51 -3.39
CA LEU A 128 7.02 -4.15 -3.69
C LEU A 128 7.50 -5.05 -2.54
N SER A 129 7.41 -4.58 -1.29
CA SER A 129 7.80 -5.34 -0.10
C SER A 129 6.95 -6.59 0.06
N ASN A 130 5.64 -6.45 -0.11
CA ASN A 130 4.69 -7.55 -0.07
C ASN A 130 4.93 -8.59 -1.19
N ALA A 131 5.20 -8.14 -2.42
CA ALA A 131 5.51 -9.01 -3.54
C ALA A 131 6.82 -9.77 -3.32
N LEU A 132 7.86 -9.08 -2.79
CA LEU A 132 9.14 -9.69 -2.42
C LEU A 132 8.98 -10.77 -1.33
N ALA A 133 8.24 -10.47 -0.27
CA ALA A 133 8.00 -11.42 0.82
C ALA A 133 7.26 -12.67 0.33
N ARG A 134 6.22 -12.51 -0.49
CA ARG A 134 5.48 -13.63 -1.08
C ARG A 134 6.33 -14.42 -2.08
N GLY A 135 7.02 -13.74 -3.00
CA GLY A 135 7.83 -14.36 -4.06
C GLY A 135 9.06 -15.11 -3.53
N THR A 136 9.58 -14.70 -2.37
CA THR A 136 10.68 -15.42 -1.68
C THR A 136 10.20 -16.48 -0.70
N GLY A 137 8.90 -16.77 -0.64
CA GLY A 137 8.31 -17.80 0.22
C GLY A 137 8.19 -17.39 1.70
N LYS A 138 8.45 -16.13 2.04
CA LYS A 138 8.35 -15.60 3.42
C LYS A 138 6.91 -15.21 3.78
N ILE A 139 5.97 -16.14 3.58
CA ILE A 139 4.53 -15.91 3.74
C ILE A 139 4.16 -15.49 5.17
N LYS A 140 4.84 -16.02 6.19
CA LYS A 140 4.61 -15.62 7.59
C LYS A 140 4.98 -14.14 7.81
N LEU A 141 6.10 -13.69 7.23
CA LEU A 141 6.52 -12.30 7.30
C LEU A 141 5.48 -11.40 6.63
N TYR A 142 5.04 -11.74 5.41
CA TYR A 142 3.97 -11.05 4.71
C TYR A 142 2.71 -10.86 5.58
N SER A 143 2.23 -11.96 6.20
CA SER A 143 1.00 -11.90 7.00
C SER A 143 1.18 -11.12 8.29
N PHE A 144 2.34 -11.23 8.94
CA PHE A 144 2.67 -10.46 10.13
C PHE A 144 2.79 -8.96 9.84
N SER A 145 3.46 -8.58 8.74
CA SER A 145 3.54 -7.20 8.27
C SER A 145 2.15 -6.61 8.01
N ASN A 146 1.28 -7.33 7.30
CA ASN A 146 -0.08 -6.84 7.03
C ASN A 146 -0.94 -6.74 8.31
N PHE A 147 -0.71 -7.58 9.32
CA PHE A 147 -1.36 -7.44 10.62
C PHE A 147 -0.87 -6.18 11.34
N ILE A 148 0.44 -5.91 11.36
CA ILE A 148 1.00 -4.68 11.92
C ILE A 148 0.46 -3.45 11.17
N LEU A 149 0.42 -3.52 9.84
CA LEU A 149 -0.17 -2.47 9.00
C LEU A 149 -1.59 -2.13 9.47
N GLY A 150 -2.46 -3.14 9.60
CA GLY A 150 -3.82 -2.93 10.05
C GLY A 150 -3.90 -2.30 11.45
N ALA A 151 -3.13 -2.82 12.41
CA ALA A 151 -3.08 -2.28 13.76
C ALA A 151 -2.54 -0.84 13.79
N SER A 152 -1.45 -0.56 13.08
CA SER A 152 -0.88 0.78 12.96
C SER A 152 -1.84 1.76 12.30
N THR A 153 -2.55 1.34 11.26
CA THR A 153 -3.56 2.15 10.59
C THR A 153 -4.65 2.58 11.56
N ILE A 154 -5.18 1.68 12.39
CA ILE A 154 -6.20 2.03 13.39
C ILE A 154 -5.65 3.07 14.38
N VAL A 155 -4.49 2.80 14.98
CA VAL A 155 -3.90 3.68 15.99
C VAL A 155 -3.60 5.06 15.42
N LEU A 156 -2.96 5.12 14.25
CA LEU A 156 -2.60 6.38 13.60
C LEU A 156 -3.83 7.18 13.16
N ASN A 157 -4.88 6.52 12.65
CA ASN A 157 -6.12 7.20 12.31
C ASN A 157 -6.79 7.82 13.55
N ILE A 158 -6.81 7.11 14.67
CA ILE A 158 -7.33 7.67 15.93
C ILE A 158 -6.50 8.90 16.34
N ILE A 159 -5.18 8.82 16.31
CA ILE A 159 -4.30 9.92 16.68
C ILE A 159 -4.50 11.12 15.77
N PHE A 160 -4.42 10.94 14.45
CA PHE A 160 -4.45 12.06 13.50
C PHE A 160 -5.84 12.68 13.32
N ILE A 161 -6.91 11.88 13.44
CA ILE A 161 -8.28 12.37 13.26
C ILE A 161 -8.87 12.88 14.58
N VAL A 162 -8.74 12.10 15.66
CA VAL A 162 -9.40 12.43 16.93
C VAL A 162 -8.57 13.42 17.74
N SER A 163 -7.26 13.16 17.90
CA SER A 163 -6.40 13.98 18.75
C SER A 163 -5.90 15.23 18.03
N LEU A 164 -5.40 15.09 16.80
CA LEU A 164 -4.80 16.19 16.04
C LEU A 164 -5.80 16.92 15.12
N LYS A 165 -6.96 16.33 14.86
CA LYS A 165 -8.05 16.91 14.06
C LYS A 165 -7.60 17.38 12.65
N LEU A 166 -6.73 16.61 12.00
CA LEU A 166 -6.11 16.98 10.72
C LEU A 166 -7.00 16.70 9.49
N GLY A 167 -8.25 16.26 9.67
CA GLY A 167 -9.18 16.02 8.57
C GLY A 167 -8.64 15.06 7.49
N VAL A 168 -8.79 15.43 6.22
CA VAL A 168 -8.31 14.67 5.06
C VAL A 168 -6.82 14.40 5.11
N SER A 169 -6.02 15.42 5.44
CA SER A 169 -4.55 15.27 5.56
C SER A 169 -4.19 14.22 6.60
N GLY A 170 -4.92 14.20 7.72
CA GLY A 170 -4.70 13.21 8.79
C GLY A 170 -4.91 11.78 8.33
N LEU A 171 -5.94 11.53 7.52
CA LEU A 171 -6.20 10.21 6.94
C LEU A 171 -5.08 9.75 6.01
N LEU A 172 -4.62 10.63 5.12
CA LEU A 172 -3.55 10.33 4.20
C LEU A 172 -2.23 10.10 4.94
N TRP A 173 -1.90 10.94 5.93
CA TRP A 173 -0.71 10.77 6.77
C TRP A 173 -0.74 9.47 7.57
N ALA A 174 -1.89 9.13 8.19
CA ALA A 174 -2.03 7.89 8.94
C ALA A 174 -1.69 6.67 8.08
N ASN A 175 -2.24 6.62 6.87
CA ASN A 175 -1.97 5.52 5.94
C ASN A 175 -0.53 5.55 5.42
N THR A 176 0.02 6.72 5.09
CA THR A 176 1.40 6.87 4.61
C THR A 176 2.40 6.38 5.66
N VAL A 177 2.23 6.78 6.91
CA VAL A 177 3.10 6.35 8.02
C VAL A 177 2.92 4.86 8.30
N ALA A 178 1.68 4.35 8.33
CA ALA A 178 1.42 2.93 8.53
C ALA A 178 2.08 2.07 7.43
N ASN A 179 1.94 2.45 6.17
CA ASN A 179 2.57 1.76 5.03
C ASN A 179 4.10 1.77 5.14
N SER A 180 4.68 2.88 5.58
CA SER A 180 6.14 3.05 5.66
C SER A 180 6.77 2.34 6.86
N ALA A 181 6.00 2.08 7.91
CA ALA A 181 6.45 1.40 9.13
C ALA A 181 6.39 -0.13 9.03
N THR A 182 5.82 -0.66 7.94
CA THR A 182 5.56 -2.09 7.74
C THR A 182 6.43 -2.69 6.66
#